data_db1dc5d8562a251f8857e072e3314da8
#
_entry.id   db1dc5d8562a251f8857e072e3314da8
#
_cell.length_a   1.000
_cell.length_b   1.000
_cell.length_c   1.000
_cell.angle_alpha   90.00
_cell.angle_beta   90.00
_cell.angle_gamma   90.00
#
_symmetry.space_group_name_H-M   'P 1'
#
loop_
_entity.id
_entity.type
_entity.pdbx_description
1 polymer ?
#
loop_
_entity_poly.entity_id
_entity_poly.type
_entity_poly.pdbx_seq_one_letter_code
_entity_poly.pdbx_strand_id
1 'polypeptide(L)'
;VAEWIPWTKGLPLKLEVVQLARILNISRFEATCRCMAVWEWADENTTDGNARNALPALLDEVAGLTGFGNAMAEVGWLLVDDAGLIFPNWGRWNTKSAKQRAQNRERQRRFREKPDNPEGQP
;
A
#
# COMPACT_ATOMS: atom_id res chain seq x y z
N VAL A 1 13.43 8.71 -5.33
CA VAL A 1 12.54 7.87 -4.53
C VAL A 1 11.43 8.73 -3.95
N ALA A 2 10.21 8.29 -4.12
CA ALA A 2 9.07 9.01 -3.57
C ALA A 2 9.04 8.86 -2.06
N GLU A 3 8.61 9.93 -1.39
CA GLU A 3 8.52 9.91 0.07
C GLU A 3 7.11 9.54 0.55
N TRP A 4 6.26 9.09 -0.35
CA TRP A 4 4.89 8.73 -0.01
C TRP A 4 4.44 7.56 -0.87
N ILE A 5 3.36 6.90 -0.43
CA ILE A 5 2.72 5.84 -1.20
C ILE A 5 1.25 6.22 -1.42
N PRO A 6 0.63 5.70 -2.50
CA PRO A 6 -0.76 6.05 -2.78
C PRO A 6 -1.71 5.49 -1.73
N TRP A 7 -2.77 6.24 -1.46
CA TRP A 7 -3.85 5.82 -0.57
C TRP A 7 -5.09 5.58 -1.42
N THR A 8 -5.69 4.41 -1.28
CA THR A 8 -6.94 4.09 -1.97
C THR A 8 -8.12 4.62 -1.18
N LYS A 9 -8.97 5.40 -1.82
CA LYS A 9 -10.18 5.90 -1.16
C LYS A 9 -11.01 4.73 -0.66
N GLY A 10 -11.60 4.90 0.52
CA GLY A 10 -12.44 3.88 1.10
C GLY A 10 -11.70 2.68 1.66
N LEU A 11 -10.38 2.79 1.79
CA LEU A 11 -9.58 1.66 2.26
C LEU A 11 -10.11 1.01 3.53
N PRO A 12 -10.49 1.75 4.58
CA PRO A 12 -10.99 1.10 5.80
C PRO A 12 -12.30 0.33 5.61
N LEU A 13 -13.00 0.55 4.51
CA LEU A 13 -14.25 -0.15 4.21
C LEU A 13 -14.10 -1.21 3.15
N LYS A 14 -12.90 -1.43 2.62
CA LYS A 14 -12.69 -2.51 1.67
C LYS A 14 -12.95 -3.84 2.34
N LEU A 15 -13.52 -4.77 1.56
CA LEU A 15 -13.88 -6.08 2.09
C LEU A 15 -12.68 -6.76 2.74
N GLU A 16 -11.52 -6.69 2.09
CA GLU A 16 -10.31 -7.31 2.63
C GLU A 16 -9.90 -6.73 3.97
N VAL A 17 -10.05 -5.42 4.15
CA VAL A 17 -9.74 -4.79 5.43
C VAL A 17 -10.73 -5.22 6.50
N VAL A 18 -12.00 -5.30 6.15
CA VAL A 18 -13.03 -5.77 7.07
C VAL A 18 -12.74 -7.21 7.51
N GLN A 19 -12.33 -8.05 6.55
CA GLN A 19 -11.97 -9.43 6.84
C GLN A 19 -10.73 -9.53 7.72
N LEU A 20 -9.69 -8.73 7.42
CA LEU A 20 -8.50 -8.66 8.26
C LEU A 20 -8.86 -8.31 9.70
N ALA A 21 -9.69 -7.29 9.85
CA ALA A 21 -10.09 -6.84 11.17
C ALA A 21 -10.78 -7.95 11.96
N ARG A 22 -11.62 -8.73 11.28
CA ARG A 22 -12.31 -9.85 11.93
C ARG A 22 -11.36 -10.97 12.30
N ILE A 23 -10.48 -11.33 11.38
CA ILE A 23 -9.51 -12.41 11.62
C ILE A 23 -8.63 -12.08 12.81
N LEU A 24 -8.21 -10.81 12.91
CA LEU A 24 -7.27 -10.39 13.92
C LEU A 24 -7.95 -9.81 15.17
N ASN A 25 -9.29 -9.68 15.13
CA ASN A 25 -10.06 -9.12 16.23
C ASN A 25 -9.60 -7.71 16.60
N ILE A 26 -9.46 -6.87 15.59
CA ILE A 26 -9.09 -5.46 15.76
C ILE A 26 -10.07 -4.60 14.96
N SER A 27 -10.01 -3.30 15.13
CA SER A 27 -10.88 -2.40 14.39
C SER A 27 -10.42 -2.27 12.94
N ARG A 28 -11.32 -1.84 12.06
CA ARG A 28 -10.97 -1.59 10.66
C ARG A 28 -9.91 -0.50 10.54
N PHE A 29 -9.95 0.48 11.41
CA PHE A 29 -8.99 1.57 11.36
C PHE A 29 -7.60 1.07 11.78
N GLU A 30 -7.55 0.22 12.79
CA GLU A 30 -6.29 -0.39 13.20
C GLU A 30 -5.74 -1.28 12.08
N ALA A 31 -6.60 -2.09 11.46
CA ALA A 31 -6.18 -2.95 10.36
C ALA A 31 -5.62 -2.11 9.21
N THR A 32 -6.29 -0.99 8.89
CA THR A 32 -5.82 -0.09 7.83
C THR A 32 -4.45 0.48 8.14
N CYS A 33 -4.25 0.97 9.36
CA CYS A 33 -2.96 1.54 9.74
C CYS A 33 -1.84 0.51 9.67
N ARG A 34 -2.12 -0.71 10.09
CA ARG A 34 -1.11 -1.76 10.05
C ARG A 34 -0.80 -2.19 8.61
N CYS A 35 -1.81 -2.20 7.74
CA CYS A 35 -1.59 -2.44 6.31
C CYS A 35 -0.68 -1.36 5.72
N MET A 36 -0.91 -0.10 6.08
CA MET A 36 -0.08 0.98 5.58
C MET A 36 1.37 0.82 6.02
N ALA A 37 1.60 0.38 7.25
CA ALA A 37 2.95 0.11 7.74
C ALA A 37 3.64 -0.98 6.91
N VAL A 38 2.90 -2.03 6.57
CA VAL A 38 3.44 -3.11 5.75
C VAL A 38 3.74 -2.62 4.33
N TRP A 39 2.84 -1.85 3.73
CA TRP A 39 3.05 -1.35 2.37
C TRP A 39 4.21 -0.35 2.33
N GLU A 40 4.37 0.47 3.36
CA GLU A 40 5.50 1.37 3.45
C GLU A 40 6.81 0.58 3.52
N TRP A 41 6.84 -0.45 4.35
CA TRP A 41 8.01 -1.32 4.45
C TRP A 41 8.32 -1.98 3.11
N ALA A 42 7.29 -2.49 2.43
CA ALA A 42 7.47 -3.15 1.14
C ALA A 42 7.96 -2.17 0.07
N ASP A 43 7.47 -0.95 0.11
CA ASP A 43 7.91 0.08 -0.82
C ASP A 43 9.39 0.40 -0.64
N GLU A 44 9.86 0.40 0.59
CA GLU A 44 11.26 0.69 0.87
C GLU A 44 12.19 -0.49 0.63
N ASN A 45 11.68 -1.70 0.73
CA ASN A 45 12.50 -2.90 0.72
C ASN A 45 12.35 -3.77 -0.53
N THR A 46 11.44 -3.41 -1.44
CA THR A 46 11.27 -4.14 -2.70
C THR A 46 11.15 -3.15 -3.85
N THR A 47 11.49 -3.61 -5.05
CA THR A 47 11.28 -2.80 -6.26
C THR A 47 10.11 -3.33 -7.07
N ASP A 48 9.82 -4.62 -6.94
CA ASP A 48 8.82 -5.32 -7.75
C ASP A 48 7.71 -5.94 -6.90
N GLY A 49 7.68 -5.65 -5.60
CA GLY A 49 6.68 -6.22 -4.71
C GLY A 49 7.03 -7.63 -4.25
N ASN A 50 8.24 -8.11 -4.54
CA ASN A 50 8.67 -9.44 -4.16
C ASN A 50 9.72 -9.35 -3.07
N ALA A 51 9.37 -9.77 -1.87
CA ALA A 51 10.31 -9.80 -0.75
C ALA A 51 10.91 -11.20 -0.66
N ARG A 52 12.02 -11.41 -1.33
CA ARG A 52 12.67 -12.72 -1.40
C ARG A 52 13.24 -13.11 -0.06
N ASN A 53 13.10 -14.40 0.25
CA ASN A 53 13.60 -14.98 1.50
C ASN A 53 12.90 -14.44 2.75
N ALA A 54 11.76 -13.78 2.60
CA ALA A 54 11.00 -13.28 3.73
C ALA A 54 9.87 -14.25 4.07
N LEU A 55 9.50 -14.27 5.34
CA LEU A 55 8.40 -15.09 5.84
C LEU A 55 7.28 -14.19 6.34
N PRO A 56 6.04 -14.70 6.42
CA PRO A 56 4.94 -13.89 6.94
C PRO A 56 5.19 -13.33 8.33
N ALA A 57 5.96 -14.03 9.15
CA ALA A 57 6.29 -13.54 10.49
C ALA A 57 7.04 -12.22 10.48
N LEU A 58 7.77 -11.93 9.41
CA LEU A 58 8.43 -10.64 9.28
C LEU A 58 7.40 -9.51 9.22
N LEU A 59 6.29 -9.75 8.52
CA LEU A 59 5.23 -8.76 8.44
C LEU A 59 4.52 -8.56 9.77
N ASP A 60 4.50 -9.60 10.61
CA ASP A 60 3.98 -9.44 11.97
C ASP A 60 4.79 -8.41 12.73
N GLU A 61 6.12 -8.44 12.58
CA GLU A 61 6.97 -7.46 13.24
C GLU A 61 6.78 -6.07 12.65
N VAL A 62 6.67 -5.98 11.34
CA VAL A 62 6.46 -4.69 10.67
C VAL A 62 5.15 -4.07 11.10
N ALA A 63 4.09 -4.87 11.15
CA ALA A 63 2.76 -4.41 11.51
C ALA A 63 2.58 -4.26 13.03
N GLY A 64 3.46 -4.86 13.80
CA GLY A 64 3.37 -4.82 15.25
C GLY A 64 2.25 -5.69 15.83
N LEU A 65 1.87 -6.75 15.11
CA LEU A 65 0.78 -7.62 15.56
C LEU A 65 1.02 -9.04 15.05
N THR A 66 1.07 -9.98 15.99
CA THR A 66 1.25 -11.38 15.66
C THR A 66 0.10 -11.90 14.80
N GLY A 67 0.43 -12.60 13.74
CA GLY A 67 -0.56 -13.18 12.84
C GLY A 67 -0.96 -12.27 11.69
N PHE A 68 -0.43 -11.06 11.62
CA PHE A 68 -0.81 -10.11 10.58
C PHE A 68 -0.44 -10.59 9.19
N GLY A 69 0.78 -11.13 9.04
CA GLY A 69 1.23 -11.62 7.74
C GLY A 69 0.37 -12.75 7.21
N ASN A 70 0.04 -13.72 8.07
CA ASN A 70 -0.82 -14.82 7.67
C ASN A 70 -2.23 -14.34 7.35
N ALA A 71 -2.73 -13.36 8.08
CA ALA A 71 -4.05 -12.80 7.82
C ALA A 71 -4.08 -12.07 6.47
N MET A 72 -3.01 -11.37 6.11
CA MET A 72 -2.92 -10.74 4.78
C MET A 72 -2.94 -11.79 3.69
N ALA A 73 -2.27 -12.93 3.90
CA ALA A 73 -2.29 -14.01 2.93
C ALA A 73 -3.70 -14.60 2.80
N GLU A 74 -4.40 -14.71 3.90
CA GLU A 74 -5.74 -15.27 3.90
C GLU A 74 -6.73 -14.43 3.12
N VAL A 75 -6.60 -13.10 3.17
CA VAL A 75 -7.51 -12.21 2.42
C VAL A 75 -7.03 -11.95 0.99
N GLY A 76 -5.91 -12.56 0.59
CA GLY A 76 -5.42 -12.44 -0.78
C GLY A 76 -4.54 -11.24 -1.05
N TRP A 77 -4.11 -10.54 -0.03
CA TRP A 77 -3.24 -9.38 -0.19
C TRP A 77 -1.76 -9.71 -0.04
N LEU A 78 -1.45 -10.98 0.13
CA LEU A 78 -0.09 -11.48 0.20
C LEU A 78 -0.08 -12.88 -0.37
N LEU A 79 0.88 -13.18 -1.21
CA LEU A 79 1.13 -14.53 -1.68
C LEU A 79 2.43 -15.01 -1.08
N VAL A 80 2.45 -16.26 -0.66
CA VAL A 80 3.63 -16.86 -0.03
C VAL A 80 4.04 -18.06 -0.86
N ASP A 81 5.32 -18.10 -1.26
CA ASP A 81 5.86 -19.26 -1.95
C ASP A 81 7.26 -19.57 -1.41
N ASP A 82 7.93 -20.52 -2.04
CA ASP A 82 9.24 -20.94 -1.57
C ASP A 82 10.29 -19.85 -1.67
N ALA A 83 10.09 -18.89 -2.56
CA ALA A 83 11.05 -17.81 -2.76
C ALA A 83 10.84 -16.65 -1.79
N GLY A 84 9.67 -16.53 -1.19
CA GLY A 84 9.40 -15.45 -0.25
C GLY A 84 7.97 -14.93 -0.33
N LEU A 85 7.82 -13.64 -0.12
CA LEU A 85 6.53 -12.97 -0.10
C LEU A 85 6.33 -12.18 -1.38
N ILE A 86 5.09 -12.19 -1.89
CA ILE A 86 4.73 -11.45 -3.08
C ILE A 86 3.51 -10.60 -2.77
N PHE A 87 3.60 -9.31 -3.05
CA PHE A 87 2.46 -8.41 -2.91
C PHE A 87 1.77 -8.30 -4.27
N PRO A 88 0.58 -8.90 -4.43
CA PRO A 88 -0.09 -8.90 -5.72
C PRO A 88 -0.52 -7.49 -6.13
N ASN A 89 -0.60 -7.26 -7.43
CA ASN A 89 -0.99 -5.98 -7.99
C ASN A 89 -0.03 -4.83 -7.64
N TRP A 90 1.20 -5.16 -7.29
CA TRP A 90 2.19 -4.16 -6.91
C TRP A 90 2.35 -3.08 -7.96
N GLY A 91 2.43 -3.47 -9.23
CA GLY A 91 2.64 -2.54 -10.32
C GLY A 91 1.53 -1.53 -10.49
N ARG A 92 0.37 -1.79 -9.91
CA ARG A 92 -0.79 -0.92 -10.05
C ARG A 92 -0.66 0.35 -9.21
N TRP A 93 -0.05 0.24 -8.03
CA TRP A 93 -0.07 1.33 -7.08
C TRP A 93 1.29 1.81 -6.61
N ASN A 94 2.26 0.90 -6.53
CA ASN A 94 3.50 1.16 -5.82
C ASN A 94 4.75 1.21 -6.67
N THR A 95 4.65 0.98 -7.99
CA THR A 95 5.81 1.13 -8.85
C THR A 95 6.12 2.59 -9.06
N LYS A 96 7.34 2.85 -9.51
CA LYS A 96 7.76 4.19 -9.84
C LYS A 96 6.79 4.83 -10.84
N SER A 97 6.34 4.06 -11.84
CA SER A 97 5.40 4.56 -12.84
C SER A 97 4.06 4.95 -12.23
N ALA A 98 3.54 4.13 -11.33
CA ALA A 98 2.27 4.42 -10.69
C ALA A 98 2.37 5.68 -9.83
N LYS A 99 3.46 5.81 -9.09
CA LYS A 99 3.69 7.00 -8.28
C LYS A 99 3.84 8.24 -9.15
N GLN A 100 4.52 8.10 -10.27
CA GLN A 100 4.70 9.21 -11.18
C GLN A 100 3.35 9.68 -11.75
N ARG A 101 2.49 8.74 -12.11
CA ARG A 101 1.15 9.09 -12.60
C ARG A 101 0.34 9.81 -11.54
N ALA A 102 0.43 9.35 -10.31
CA ALA A 102 -0.30 9.98 -9.21
C ALA A 102 0.21 11.40 -8.97
N GLN A 103 1.52 11.59 -8.99
CA GLN A 103 2.10 12.91 -8.84
C GLN A 103 1.70 13.84 -9.97
N ASN A 104 1.66 13.33 -11.18
CA ASN A 104 1.27 14.14 -12.34
C ASN A 104 -0.18 14.57 -12.24
N ARG A 105 -1.07 13.67 -11.80
CA ARG A 105 -2.47 14.02 -11.62
C ARG A 105 -2.62 15.11 -10.56
N GLU A 106 -1.89 15.01 -9.48
CA GLU A 106 -1.94 16.00 -8.42
C GLU A 106 -1.44 17.36 -8.89
N ARG A 107 -0.36 17.33 -9.68
CA ARG A 107 0.20 18.56 -10.23
C ARG A 107 -0.78 19.24 -11.17
N GLN A 108 -1.43 18.45 -12.02
CA GLN A 108 -2.41 18.99 -12.94
C GLN A 108 -3.62 19.56 -12.21
N ARG A 109 -4.05 18.89 -11.16
CA ARG A 109 -5.16 19.37 -10.36
C ARG A 109 -4.85 20.73 -9.74
N ARG A 110 -3.66 20.86 -9.17
CA ARG A 110 -3.26 22.14 -8.58
C ARG A 110 -3.17 23.24 -9.61
N PHE A 111 -2.67 22.90 -10.78
CA PHE A 111 -2.55 23.88 -11.85
C PHE A 111 -3.93 24.38 -12.27
N ARG A 112 -4.88 23.49 -12.40
CA ARG A 112 -6.24 23.88 -12.80
C ARG A 112 -6.96 24.69 -11.74
N GLU A 113 -6.59 24.50 -10.48
CA GLU A 113 -7.24 25.21 -9.39
C GLU A 113 -6.67 26.61 -9.17
N LYS A 114 -5.59 26.95 -9.82
CA LYS A 114 -5.07 28.29 -9.73
C LYS A 114 -6.00 29.22 -10.49
N PRO A 115 -6.61 30.16 -9.79
CA PRO A 115 -7.63 30.97 -10.43
C PRO A 115 -7.11 31.88 -11.51
N ASP A 116 -5.88 32.23 -11.43
CA ASP A 116 -5.41 33.25 -12.31
C ASP A 116 -4.02 32.97 -12.67
N ASN A 117 -3.78 32.72 -13.88
CA ASN A 117 -2.46 32.41 -14.34
C ASN A 117 -2.30 32.94 -15.75
N PRO A 118 -2.36 34.22 -15.86
CA PRO A 118 -2.42 34.82 -17.19
C PRO A 118 -1.21 34.52 -18.03
N GLU A 119 -0.07 34.51 -17.39
CA GLU A 119 1.06 34.21 -18.19
C GLU A 119 1.18 32.76 -18.34
N GLY A 120 0.73 32.13 -17.41
CA GLY A 120 0.88 30.72 -17.42
C GLY A 120 0.06 30.10 -18.38
N GLN A 121 -0.46 30.82 -18.88
CA GLN A 121 -0.99 30.35 -19.53
C GLN A 121 -0.37 29.75 -20.24
N PRO A 122 0.00 29.46 -20.66
CA PRO A 122 0.38 28.53 -21.50
C PRO A 122 0.69 27.54 -21.12
#